data_1652da33bcee05968987f8c95800080e
#
_entry.id   1652da33bcee05968987f8c95800080e
#
_cell.length_a   1.000
_cell.length_b   1.000
_cell.length_c   1.000
_cell.angle_alpha   90.00
_cell.angle_beta   90.00
_cell.angle_gamma   90.00
#
_symmetry.space_group_name_H-M   'P 1'
#
loop_
_entity.id
_entity.type
_entity.pdbx_description
1 polymer ?
#
loop_
_entity_poly.entity_id
_entity_poly.type
_entity_poly.pdbx_seq_one_letter_code
_entity_poly.pdbx_strand_id
1 'polypeptide(L)'
;LGCELDPLEDLCALISSAINEEPPLALHDGGIIKEGYDSQVDQLRRAKSEGKTWLASLEAEEREHTGIKNLKVKYNRVFGYYLEVTNSYKDLVPDNWIRKQTLTNSERYTTEKLKELEDIVLGAEEKLYNLEYQLFCQIRDHIFTQVDRIQQTAKAIAMIDMITSLAYVAEKNNYVRPVLNDRGILNI
;
A
#
# COMPACT_ATOMS: atom_id res chain seq x y z
N LEU A 1 -34.99 -17.07 -0.22
CA LEU A 1 -33.51 -17.12 -0.14
C LEU A 1 -32.85 -16.58 -1.40
N GLY A 2 -33.30 -16.96 -2.61
CA GLY A 2 -32.68 -16.48 -3.85
C GLY A 2 -32.81 -14.97 -4.12
N CYS A 3 -33.86 -14.32 -3.57
CA CYS A 3 -34.07 -12.87 -3.70
C CYS A 3 -33.29 -12.02 -2.68
N GLU A 4 -32.63 -12.64 -1.71
CA GLU A 4 -31.88 -11.97 -0.64
C GLU A 4 -30.37 -11.97 -0.85
N LEU A 5 -29.88 -12.62 -1.91
CA LEU A 5 -28.48 -12.64 -2.29
C LEU A 5 -28.16 -11.42 -3.18
N ASP A 6 -27.50 -10.46 -2.60
CA ASP A 6 -26.92 -9.33 -3.33
C ASP A 6 -25.45 -9.66 -3.68
N PRO A 7 -25.07 -9.74 -4.97
CA PRO A 7 -23.70 -10.07 -5.36
C PRO A 7 -22.70 -8.96 -5.05
N LEU A 8 -23.14 -7.77 -4.61
CA LEU A 8 -22.32 -6.61 -4.24
C LEU A 8 -21.35 -6.20 -5.36
N GLU A 9 -21.78 -6.29 -6.63
CA GLU A 9 -20.96 -6.02 -7.82
C GLU A 9 -20.40 -4.60 -7.83
N ASP A 10 -21.17 -3.64 -7.36
CA ASP A 10 -20.77 -2.24 -7.21
C ASP A 10 -19.58 -2.07 -6.25
N LEU A 11 -19.63 -2.75 -5.11
CA LEU A 11 -18.53 -2.72 -4.13
C LEU A 11 -17.31 -3.48 -4.64
N CYS A 12 -17.52 -4.61 -5.27
CA CYS A 12 -16.45 -5.39 -5.89
C CYS A 12 -15.76 -4.58 -6.98
N ALA A 13 -16.52 -3.92 -7.86
CA ALA A 13 -15.97 -3.05 -8.90
C ALA A 13 -15.19 -1.86 -8.33
N LEU A 14 -15.72 -1.21 -7.28
CA LEU A 14 -15.04 -0.11 -6.60
C LEU A 14 -13.69 -0.57 -6.03
N ILE A 15 -13.68 -1.65 -5.26
CA ILE A 15 -12.45 -2.16 -4.63
C ILE A 15 -11.44 -2.58 -5.70
N SER A 16 -11.87 -3.32 -6.72
CA SER A 16 -11.00 -3.81 -7.79
C SER A 16 -10.40 -2.68 -8.66
N SER A 17 -11.12 -1.57 -8.80
CA SER A 17 -10.61 -0.41 -9.54
C SER A 17 -9.70 0.48 -8.70
N ALA A 18 -9.92 0.55 -7.39
CA ALA A 18 -9.28 1.51 -6.52
C ALA A 18 -8.07 0.96 -5.75
N ILE A 19 -8.11 -0.30 -5.35
CA ILE A 19 -7.09 -0.93 -4.49
C ILE A 19 -6.20 -1.85 -5.32
N ASN A 20 -4.90 -1.82 -5.05
CA ASN A 20 -3.96 -2.75 -5.67
C ASN A 20 -4.29 -4.21 -5.31
N GLU A 21 -3.93 -5.15 -6.18
CA GLU A 21 -4.17 -6.58 -5.98
C GLU A 21 -3.38 -7.13 -4.79
N GLU A 22 -2.17 -6.62 -4.58
CA GLU A 22 -1.30 -6.95 -3.45
C GLU A 22 -0.98 -5.67 -2.67
N PRO A 23 -1.94 -5.16 -1.86
CA PRO A 23 -1.71 -3.94 -1.11
C PRO A 23 -0.71 -4.19 0.04
N PRO A 24 0.07 -3.19 0.44
CA PRO A 24 0.99 -3.32 1.56
C PRO A 24 0.23 -3.57 2.87
N LEU A 25 0.86 -4.28 3.82
CA LEU A 25 0.27 -4.57 5.12
C LEU A 25 0.04 -3.31 5.97
N ALA A 26 0.90 -2.32 5.81
CA ALA A 26 0.83 -1.08 6.55
C ALA A 26 0.52 0.10 5.64
N LEU A 27 -0.47 0.91 6.02
CA LEU A 27 -0.90 2.07 5.25
C LEU A 27 0.23 3.07 4.97
N HIS A 28 1.20 3.18 5.89
CA HIS A 28 2.33 4.10 5.75
C HIS A 28 3.40 3.65 4.76
N ASP A 29 3.31 2.45 4.21
CA ASP A 29 4.26 1.98 3.18
C ASP A 29 3.92 2.55 1.80
N GLY A 30 2.71 3.09 1.63
CA GLY A 30 2.20 3.62 0.36
C GLY A 30 1.92 2.53 -0.67
N GLY A 31 1.37 2.90 -1.83
CA GLY A 31 1.09 1.93 -2.90
C GLY A 31 -0.22 1.16 -2.71
N ILE A 32 -1.16 1.69 -1.93
CA ILE A 32 -2.47 1.10 -1.69
C ILE A 32 -3.40 1.32 -2.88
N ILE A 33 -3.40 2.53 -3.42
CA ILE A 33 -4.28 2.94 -4.51
C ILE A 33 -3.74 2.41 -5.85
N LYS A 34 -4.62 1.83 -6.65
CA LYS A 34 -4.28 1.28 -7.98
C LYS A 34 -3.89 2.40 -8.95
N GLU A 35 -2.95 2.12 -9.84
CA GLU A 35 -2.58 3.02 -10.91
C GLU A 35 -3.78 3.28 -11.84
N GLY A 36 -3.98 4.54 -12.22
CA GLY A 36 -5.10 4.97 -13.05
C GLY A 36 -6.40 5.25 -12.28
N TYR A 37 -6.46 5.00 -10.97
CA TYR A 37 -7.65 5.33 -10.18
C TYR A 37 -7.76 6.84 -9.91
N ASP A 38 -6.65 7.48 -9.57
CA ASP A 38 -6.59 8.92 -9.32
C ASP A 38 -5.40 9.57 -10.04
N SER A 39 -5.66 10.59 -10.84
CA SER A 39 -4.65 11.24 -11.66
C SER A 39 -3.58 11.99 -10.85
N GLN A 40 -3.92 12.50 -9.67
CA GLN A 40 -2.96 13.19 -8.80
C GLN A 40 -2.01 12.19 -8.13
N VAL A 41 -2.52 11.02 -7.73
CA VAL A 41 -1.69 9.90 -7.23
C VAL A 41 -0.67 9.50 -8.29
N ASP A 42 -1.11 9.34 -9.55
CA ASP A 42 -0.21 8.95 -10.64
C ASP A 42 0.84 10.02 -10.95
N GLN A 43 0.47 11.31 -10.89
CA GLN A 43 1.42 12.41 -11.05
C GLN A 43 2.49 12.43 -9.94
N LEU A 44 2.06 12.24 -8.69
CA LEU A 44 2.99 12.21 -7.54
C LEU A 44 3.91 11.00 -7.58
N ARG A 45 3.43 9.84 -8.03
CA ARG A 45 4.27 8.63 -8.26
C ARG A 45 5.33 8.89 -9.33
N ARG A 46 4.96 9.54 -10.43
CA ARG A 46 5.93 9.93 -11.47
C ARG A 46 6.97 10.88 -10.93
N ALA A 47 6.56 11.93 -10.22
CA ALA A 47 7.49 12.89 -9.61
C ALA A 47 8.46 12.22 -8.62
N LYS A 48 7.97 11.27 -7.81
CA LYS A 48 8.82 10.46 -6.91
C LYS A 48 9.81 9.58 -7.70
N SER A 49 9.37 8.95 -8.79
CA SER A 49 10.20 8.11 -9.64
C SER A 49 11.26 8.91 -10.39
N GLU A 50 10.87 10.03 -10.99
CA GLU A 50 11.78 10.95 -11.67
C GLU A 50 12.81 11.53 -10.71
N GLY A 51 12.39 11.91 -9.50
CA GLY A 51 13.28 12.40 -8.47
C GLY A 51 14.37 11.39 -8.08
N LYS A 52 14.07 10.10 -8.02
CA LYS A 52 15.08 9.05 -7.80
C LYS A 52 16.07 8.97 -8.97
N THR A 53 15.58 9.12 -10.20
CA THR A 53 16.42 9.15 -11.39
C THR A 53 17.34 10.38 -11.38
N TRP A 54 16.84 11.55 -10.98
CA TRP A 54 17.64 12.77 -10.83
C TRP A 54 18.72 12.64 -9.77
N LEU A 55 18.44 11.98 -8.64
CA LEU A 55 19.44 11.69 -7.61
C LEU A 55 20.56 10.78 -8.14
N ALA A 56 20.21 9.76 -8.93
CA ALA A 56 21.19 8.88 -9.56
C ALA A 56 22.04 9.63 -10.62
N SER A 57 21.42 10.52 -11.39
CA SER A 57 22.12 11.37 -12.35
C SER A 57 23.08 12.34 -11.63
N LEU A 58 22.65 12.95 -10.52
CA LEU A 58 23.49 13.81 -9.70
C LEU A 58 24.71 13.04 -9.15
N GLU A 59 24.51 11.80 -8.68
CA GLU A 59 25.61 10.94 -8.23
C GLU A 59 26.65 10.72 -9.34
N ALA A 60 26.18 10.44 -10.56
CA ALA A 60 27.05 10.21 -11.71
C ALA A 60 27.81 11.49 -12.11
N GLU A 61 27.10 12.63 -12.21
CA GLU A 61 27.68 13.94 -12.51
C GLU A 61 28.79 14.35 -11.50
N GLU A 62 28.43 14.22 -10.21
CA GLU A 62 29.40 14.62 -9.15
C GLU A 62 30.58 13.65 -9.06
N ARG A 63 30.37 12.36 -9.37
CA ARG A 63 31.47 11.39 -9.45
C ARG A 63 32.41 11.69 -10.59
N GLU A 64 31.90 12.09 -11.75
CA GLU A 64 32.71 12.48 -12.91
C GLU A 64 33.47 13.80 -12.66
N HIS A 65 32.75 14.79 -12.11
CA HIS A 65 33.32 16.13 -11.86
C HIS A 65 34.43 16.12 -10.79
N THR A 66 34.23 15.33 -9.72
CA THR A 66 35.19 15.31 -8.59
C THR A 66 36.27 14.23 -8.73
N GLY A 67 36.06 13.21 -9.58
CA GLY A 67 36.94 12.05 -9.68
C GLY A 67 36.82 11.07 -8.50
N ILE A 68 35.87 11.27 -7.59
CA ILE A 68 35.63 10.41 -6.42
C ILE A 68 34.88 9.14 -6.85
N LYS A 69 35.63 8.07 -7.13
CA LYS A 69 35.05 6.81 -7.71
C LYS A 69 34.03 6.13 -6.85
N ASN A 70 34.08 6.26 -5.54
CA ASN A 70 33.19 5.61 -4.58
C ASN A 70 32.12 6.54 -4.00
N LEU A 71 31.93 7.71 -4.60
CA LEU A 71 30.87 8.64 -4.23
C LEU A 71 29.50 7.93 -4.34
N LYS A 72 28.67 8.08 -3.32
CA LYS A 72 27.30 7.57 -3.30
C LYS A 72 26.34 8.56 -2.69
N VAL A 73 25.19 8.73 -3.32
CA VAL A 73 24.05 9.40 -2.72
C VAL A 73 23.31 8.38 -1.84
N LYS A 74 23.13 8.71 -0.57
CA LYS A 74 22.43 7.90 0.41
C LYS A 74 21.41 8.74 1.16
N TYR A 75 20.45 8.07 1.81
CA TYR A 75 19.43 8.68 2.63
C TYR A 75 19.52 8.24 4.08
N ASN A 76 19.29 9.18 4.99
CA ASN A 76 19.15 8.93 6.42
C ASN A 76 18.00 9.76 6.99
N ARG A 77 17.17 9.18 7.83
CA ARG A 77 15.99 9.88 8.41
C ARG A 77 16.31 11.17 9.17
N VAL A 78 17.49 11.27 9.74
CA VAL A 78 17.92 12.45 10.53
C VAL A 78 18.50 13.55 9.67
N PHE A 79 19.29 13.17 8.65
CA PHE A 79 20.07 14.11 7.85
C PHE A 79 19.54 14.29 6.41
N GLY A 80 18.53 13.51 6.01
CA GLY A 80 18.02 13.50 4.64
C GLY A 80 19.01 12.84 3.66
N TYR A 81 19.02 13.30 2.44
CA TYR A 81 19.98 12.84 1.42
C TYR A 81 21.36 13.45 1.65
N TYR A 82 22.40 12.66 1.41
CA TYR A 82 23.80 13.08 1.54
C TYR A 82 24.70 12.34 0.56
N LEU A 83 25.81 12.98 0.26
CA LEU A 83 26.93 12.42 -0.49
C LEU A 83 27.91 11.78 0.49
N GLU A 84 28.16 10.48 0.37
CA GLU A 84 29.13 9.77 1.21
C GLU A 84 30.46 9.62 0.47
N VAL A 85 31.52 10.12 1.10
CA VAL A 85 32.90 10.09 0.59
C VAL A 85 33.77 9.37 1.61
N THR A 86 34.52 8.35 1.20
CA THR A 86 35.48 7.69 2.08
C THR A 86 36.70 8.58 2.33
N ASN A 87 37.35 8.40 3.48
CA ASN A 87 38.51 9.20 3.87
C ASN A 87 39.64 9.21 2.83
N SER A 88 39.74 8.16 2.00
CA SER A 88 40.74 8.06 0.91
C SER A 88 40.58 9.10 -0.19
N TYR A 89 39.39 9.72 -0.31
CA TYR A 89 39.07 10.72 -1.35
C TYR A 89 38.74 12.10 -0.77
N LYS A 90 39.00 12.30 0.52
CA LYS A 90 38.69 13.55 1.23
C LYS A 90 39.29 14.80 0.58
N ASP A 91 40.50 14.68 0.07
CA ASP A 91 41.24 15.79 -0.54
C ASP A 91 40.70 16.21 -1.93
N LEU A 92 39.77 15.38 -2.50
CA LEU A 92 39.09 15.66 -3.76
C LEU A 92 37.71 16.31 -3.58
N VAL A 93 37.29 16.53 -2.33
CA VAL A 93 35.98 17.12 -2.04
C VAL A 93 36.04 18.62 -2.36
N PRO A 94 35.10 19.13 -3.18
CA PRO A 94 35.06 20.56 -3.50
C PRO A 94 34.77 21.44 -2.28
N ASP A 95 35.31 22.65 -2.23
CA ASP A 95 35.14 23.59 -1.13
C ASP A 95 33.70 24.07 -0.95
N ASN A 96 32.88 23.98 -1.99
CA ASN A 96 31.46 24.37 -1.96
C ASN A 96 30.53 23.30 -1.37
N TRP A 97 31.05 22.10 -1.05
CA TRP A 97 30.27 21.08 -0.37
C TRP A 97 30.21 21.35 1.14
N ILE A 98 29.03 21.25 1.71
CA ILE A 98 28.80 21.46 3.13
C ILE A 98 28.88 20.12 3.85
N ARG A 99 29.84 19.96 4.76
CA ARG A 99 29.99 18.77 5.58
C ARG A 99 28.87 18.68 6.62
N LYS A 100 28.09 17.59 6.59
CA LYS A 100 27.03 17.29 7.57
C LYS A 100 27.52 16.44 8.73
N GLN A 101 28.38 15.45 8.47
CA GLN A 101 28.85 14.51 9.50
C GLN A 101 30.19 13.89 9.13
N THR A 102 31.03 13.67 10.16
CA THR A 102 32.28 12.90 10.06
C THR A 102 32.06 11.54 10.75
N LEU A 103 32.41 10.47 10.06
CA LEU A 103 32.41 9.09 10.54
C LEU A 103 33.85 8.56 10.57
N THR A 104 34.05 7.39 11.14
CA THR A 104 35.39 6.76 11.28
C THR A 104 36.06 6.55 9.92
N ASN A 105 35.31 6.11 8.90
CA ASN A 105 35.87 5.72 7.59
C ASN A 105 35.36 6.59 6.41
N SER A 106 34.46 7.53 6.66
CA SER A 106 33.84 8.38 5.62
C SER A 106 33.38 9.71 6.18
N GLU A 107 33.13 10.66 5.31
CA GLU A 107 32.45 11.91 5.63
C GLU A 107 31.18 12.04 4.77
N ARG A 108 30.20 12.76 5.32
CA ARG A 108 28.91 13.01 4.69
C ARG A 108 28.78 14.48 4.35
N TYR A 109 28.41 14.74 3.12
CA TYR A 109 28.29 16.08 2.58
C TYR A 109 26.92 16.34 1.99
N THR A 110 26.56 17.59 1.83
CA THR A 110 25.42 18.05 1.07
C THR A 110 25.82 19.17 0.12
N THR A 111 25.08 19.32 -0.97
CA THR A 111 25.17 20.41 -1.92
C THR A 111 23.84 21.12 -2.02
N GLU A 112 23.82 22.35 -2.53
CA GLU A 112 22.57 23.08 -2.76
C GLU A 112 21.65 22.32 -3.73
N LYS A 113 22.21 21.80 -4.83
CA LYS A 113 21.50 20.98 -5.82
C LYS A 113 20.90 19.72 -5.21
N LEU A 114 21.61 19.06 -4.29
CA LEU A 114 21.09 17.88 -3.58
C LEU A 114 19.94 18.24 -2.65
N LYS A 115 19.98 19.40 -1.98
CA LYS A 115 18.87 19.86 -1.14
C LYS A 115 17.61 20.17 -1.95
N GLU A 116 17.75 20.85 -3.09
CA GLU A 116 16.62 21.14 -3.97
C GLU A 116 15.93 19.84 -4.45
N LEU A 117 16.72 18.83 -4.85
CA LEU A 117 16.19 17.52 -5.23
C LEU A 117 15.55 16.79 -4.06
N GLU A 118 16.13 16.90 -2.87
CA GLU A 118 15.57 16.35 -1.63
C GLU A 118 14.17 16.91 -1.36
N ASP A 119 14.00 18.23 -1.42
CA ASP A 119 12.72 18.89 -1.16
C ASP A 119 11.64 18.45 -2.16
N ILE A 120 12.01 18.27 -3.43
CA ILE A 120 11.09 17.77 -4.45
C ILE A 120 10.68 16.32 -4.16
N VAL A 121 11.65 15.44 -3.89
CA VAL A 121 11.41 14.00 -3.68
C VAL A 121 10.61 13.75 -2.41
N LEU A 122 11.02 14.34 -1.28
CA LEU A 122 10.35 14.16 0.00
C LEU A 122 8.98 14.84 0.01
N GLY A 123 8.85 16.01 -0.60
CA GLY A 123 7.57 16.70 -0.72
C GLY A 123 6.56 15.93 -1.59
N ALA A 124 7.01 15.28 -2.66
CA ALA A 124 6.16 14.42 -3.49
C ALA A 124 5.75 13.14 -2.72
N GLU A 125 6.68 12.55 -1.96
CA GLU A 125 6.43 11.35 -1.16
C GLU A 125 5.40 11.58 -0.04
N GLU A 126 5.54 12.67 0.71
CA GLU A 126 4.60 13.04 1.77
C GLU A 126 3.20 13.34 1.21
N LYS A 127 3.11 14.10 0.12
CA LYS A 127 1.85 14.40 -0.54
C LYS A 127 1.18 13.14 -1.09
N LEU A 128 1.95 12.24 -1.70
CA LEU A 128 1.48 10.96 -2.21
C LEU A 128 0.88 10.12 -1.08
N TYR A 129 1.61 9.96 0.02
CA TYR A 129 1.15 9.23 1.18
C TYR A 129 -0.16 9.78 1.74
N ASN A 130 -0.23 11.09 1.95
CA ASN A 130 -1.43 11.73 2.50
C ASN A 130 -2.64 11.58 1.56
N LEU A 131 -2.45 11.68 0.24
CA LEU A 131 -3.51 11.51 -0.74
C LEU A 131 -4.00 10.06 -0.81
N GLU A 132 -3.09 9.08 -0.86
CA GLU A 132 -3.46 7.66 -0.84
C GLU A 132 -4.23 7.29 0.43
N TYR A 133 -3.82 7.82 1.59
CA TYR A 133 -4.53 7.61 2.85
C TYR A 133 -5.94 8.22 2.83
N GLN A 134 -6.10 9.44 2.30
CA GLN A 134 -7.41 10.09 2.17
C GLN A 134 -8.35 9.29 1.26
N LEU A 135 -7.87 8.84 0.10
CA LEU A 135 -8.64 8.02 -0.84
C LEU A 135 -9.02 6.68 -0.21
N PHE A 136 -8.10 6.02 0.49
CA PHE A 136 -8.39 4.80 1.23
C PHE A 136 -9.49 5.02 2.28
N CYS A 137 -9.44 6.10 3.04
CA CYS A 137 -10.48 6.43 4.01
C CYS A 137 -11.84 6.66 3.34
N GLN A 138 -11.89 7.35 2.20
CA GLN A 138 -13.13 7.56 1.45
C GLN A 138 -13.74 6.24 0.97
N ILE A 139 -12.92 5.32 0.44
CA ILE A 139 -13.35 4.00 0.00
C ILE A 139 -13.88 3.19 1.19
N ARG A 140 -13.13 3.15 2.30
CA ARG A 140 -13.54 2.48 3.54
C ARG A 140 -14.87 3.00 4.05
N ASP A 141 -15.03 4.32 4.11
CA ASP A 141 -16.25 4.95 4.63
C ASP A 141 -17.45 4.69 3.69
N HIS A 142 -17.21 4.66 2.37
CA HIS A 142 -18.24 4.24 1.43
C HIS A 142 -18.68 2.78 1.67
N ILE A 143 -17.72 1.85 1.81
CA ILE A 143 -18.03 0.45 2.13
C ILE A 143 -18.78 0.33 3.46
N PHE A 144 -18.40 1.13 4.45
CA PHE A 144 -19.07 1.15 5.75
C PHE A 144 -20.55 1.53 5.63
N THR A 145 -20.92 2.44 4.73
CA THR A 145 -22.35 2.77 4.49
C THR A 145 -23.15 1.60 3.92
N GLN A 146 -22.49 0.59 3.37
CA GLN A 146 -23.11 -0.58 2.74
C GLN A 146 -23.02 -1.85 3.62
N VAL A 147 -22.61 -1.69 4.88
CA VAL A 147 -22.36 -2.84 5.78
C VAL A 147 -23.60 -3.71 5.99
N ASP A 148 -24.79 -3.10 6.00
CA ASP A 148 -26.06 -3.84 6.17
C ASP A 148 -26.31 -4.79 4.99
N ARG A 149 -26.02 -4.38 3.75
CA ARG A 149 -26.13 -5.23 2.54
C ARG A 149 -25.17 -6.42 2.63
N ILE A 150 -23.92 -6.14 3.06
CA ILE A 150 -22.89 -7.18 3.24
C ILE A 150 -23.34 -8.19 4.28
N GLN A 151 -23.87 -7.71 5.43
CA GLN A 151 -24.33 -8.58 6.50
C GLN A 151 -25.56 -9.39 6.10
N GLN A 152 -26.50 -8.82 5.34
CA GLN A 152 -27.68 -9.54 4.84
C GLN A 152 -27.25 -10.67 3.90
N THR A 153 -26.37 -10.39 2.95
CA THR A 153 -25.83 -11.42 2.04
C THR A 153 -25.08 -12.51 2.80
N ALA A 154 -24.24 -12.14 3.78
CA ALA A 154 -23.53 -13.10 4.61
C ALA A 154 -24.48 -14.02 5.40
N LYS A 155 -25.57 -13.47 5.97
CA LYS A 155 -26.60 -14.25 6.65
C LYS A 155 -27.35 -15.22 5.70
N ALA A 156 -27.66 -14.77 4.49
CA ALA A 156 -28.29 -15.60 3.48
C ALA A 156 -27.37 -16.76 3.05
N ILE A 157 -26.10 -16.51 2.84
CA ILE A 157 -25.09 -17.55 2.54
C ILE A 157 -24.98 -18.55 3.68
N ALA A 158 -24.88 -18.08 4.93
CA ALA A 158 -24.80 -18.94 6.11
C ALA A 158 -26.05 -19.85 6.25
N MET A 159 -27.25 -19.33 5.94
CA MET A 159 -28.49 -20.11 5.94
C MET A 159 -28.48 -21.19 4.85
N ILE A 160 -28.02 -20.86 3.64
CA ILE A 160 -27.88 -21.81 2.53
C ILE A 160 -26.89 -22.92 2.90
N ASP A 161 -25.74 -22.57 3.44
CA ASP A 161 -24.72 -23.54 3.86
C ASP A 161 -25.26 -24.50 4.94
N MET A 162 -25.94 -23.96 5.96
CA MET A 162 -26.59 -24.76 7.00
C MET A 162 -27.61 -25.73 6.41
N ILE A 163 -28.53 -25.26 5.56
CA ILE A 163 -29.57 -26.09 4.95
C ILE A 163 -28.95 -27.17 4.06
N THR A 164 -27.95 -26.81 3.27
CA THR A 164 -27.26 -27.75 2.38
C THR A 164 -26.53 -28.82 3.18
N SER A 165 -25.87 -28.46 4.27
CA SER A 165 -25.20 -29.40 5.18
C SER A 165 -26.18 -30.36 5.82
N LEU A 166 -27.34 -29.86 6.32
CA LEU A 166 -28.41 -30.70 6.90
C LEU A 166 -29.04 -31.61 5.85
N ALA A 167 -29.29 -31.12 4.65
CA ALA A 167 -29.85 -31.93 3.55
C ALA A 167 -28.90 -33.07 3.16
N TYR A 168 -27.59 -32.79 3.04
CA TYR A 168 -26.55 -33.78 2.76
C TYR A 168 -26.54 -34.90 3.83
N VAL A 169 -26.57 -34.52 5.12
CA VAL A 169 -26.59 -35.50 6.22
C VAL A 169 -27.88 -36.32 6.22
N ALA A 170 -29.02 -35.69 5.96
CA ALA A 170 -30.31 -36.38 5.87
C ALA A 170 -30.36 -37.40 4.72
N GLU A 171 -29.85 -37.02 3.55
CA GLU A 171 -29.76 -37.92 2.39
C GLU A 171 -28.84 -39.10 2.70
N LYS A 172 -27.62 -38.82 3.20
CA LYS A 172 -26.61 -39.85 3.51
C LYS A 172 -27.08 -40.88 4.54
N ASN A 173 -27.89 -40.45 5.51
CA ASN A 173 -28.38 -41.31 6.59
C ASN A 173 -29.84 -41.76 6.40
N ASN A 174 -30.45 -41.53 5.23
CA ASN A 174 -31.85 -41.87 4.91
C ASN A 174 -32.85 -41.31 5.95
N TYR A 175 -32.65 -40.07 6.41
CA TYR A 175 -33.57 -39.43 7.33
C TYR A 175 -34.88 -39.12 6.63
N VAL A 176 -35.98 -39.34 7.35
CA VAL A 176 -37.33 -39.04 6.89
C VAL A 176 -37.92 -37.90 7.71
N ARG A 177 -38.83 -37.13 7.10
CA ARG A 177 -39.54 -36.08 7.82
C ARG A 177 -40.47 -36.68 8.86
N PRO A 178 -40.31 -36.35 10.16
CA PRO A 178 -41.18 -36.88 11.20
C PRO A 178 -42.60 -36.30 11.08
N VAL A 179 -43.59 -37.11 11.40
CA VAL A 179 -44.98 -36.67 11.57
C VAL A 179 -45.22 -36.42 13.05
N LEU A 180 -45.39 -35.15 13.41
CA LEU A 180 -45.70 -34.79 14.80
C LEU A 180 -47.18 -34.97 15.10
N ASN A 181 -47.48 -35.55 16.28
CA ASN A 181 -48.85 -35.72 16.77
C ASN A 181 -48.93 -35.42 18.28
N ASP A 182 -50.08 -35.02 18.73
CA ASP A 182 -50.36 -34.69 20.14
C ASP A 182 -50.82 -35.90 20.99
N ARG A 183 -50.74 -37.14 20.46
CA ARG A 183 -51.19 -38.33 21.11
C ARG A 183 -50.19 -38.94 22.10
N GLY A 184 -49.07 -38.38 22.29
CA GLY A 184 -48.01 -38.88 23.17
C GLY A 184 -47.40 -40.22 22.72
N ILE A 185 -47.59 -40.60 21.45
CA ILE A 185 -47.08 -41.84 20.86
C ILE A 185 -45.85 -41.55 20.06
N LEU A 186 -44.74 -42.23 20.39
CA LEU A 186 -43.52 -42.27 19.58
C LEU A 186 -43.51 -43.56 18.77
N ASN A 187 -43.55 -43.44 17.44
CA ASN A 187 -43.47 -44.59 16.53
C ASN A 187 -42.20 -44.38 15.66
N ILE A 188 -41.22 -45.26 15.81
CA ILE A 188 -39.90 -45.19 15.13
C ILE A 188 -39.85 -46.33 14.12
#